data_4fba31a9bd7b4c318f04e1bac0b6d2d6
#
_entry.id   4fba31a9bd7b4c318f04e1bac0b6d2d6
#
_cell.length_a   1.000
_cell.length_b   1.000
_cell.length_c   1.000
_cell.angle_alpha   90.00
_cell.angle_beta   90.00
_cell.angle_gamma   90.00
#
_symmetry.space_group_name_H-M   'P 1'
#
loop_
_entity.id
_entity.type
_entity.pdbx_description
1 polymer ?
#
loop_
_entity_poly.entity_id
_entity_poly.type
_entity_poly.pdbx_seq_one_letter_code
_entity_poly.pdbx_strand_id
1 'polypeptide(L)'
;MVFTLMFETLIQNLMPIKTIKHHLLKQFDFFKIKYQSLWDTVIDEGKTIRVEPIGNHNRGTKFVNANLLITPKLVAVVDEIVKHIPGFYYGRIDLKAQSIRKLMNGEEIRVLEINGVNSEPTHIYDSNTTLVSAYNDIFSHMNTIYEISKQNKTQGEKRDSLKTLLKETHKHFSY
;
A
#
# COMPACT_ATOMS: atom_id res chain seq x y z
N MET A 1 -5.15 -3.46 12.73
CA MET A 1 -4.84 -3.72 11.31
C MET A 1 -5.37 -2.57 10.48
N VAL A 2 -4.62 -2.11 9.49
CA VAL A 2 -5.05 -1.07 8.55
C VAL A 2 -4.92 -1.64 7.15
N PHE A 3 -5.95 -1.45 6.32
CA PHE A 3 -5.99 -1.94 4.95
C PHE A 3 -5.97 -0.79 3.95
N THR A 4 -5.08 -0.88 2.99
CA THR A 4 -5.07 -0.02 1.82
C THR A 4 -5.20 -0.87 0.58
N LEU A 5 -6.17 -0.55 -0.27
CA LEU A 5 -6.26 -1.13 -1.60
C LEU A 5 -5.59 -0.18 -2.60
N MET A 6 -4.69 -0.74 -3.38
CA MET A 6 -4.22 -0.08 -4.58
C MET A 6 -5.11 -0.50 -5.74
N PHE A 7 -5.85 0.45 -6.29
CA PHE A 7 -6.57 0.22 -7.53
C PHE A 7 -5.64 0.49 -8.70
N GLU A 8 -5.61 -0.47 -9.60
CA GLU A 8 -5.05 -0.25 -10.93
C GLU A 8 -5.70 0.99 -11.54
N THR A 9 -4.89 1.84 -12.14
CA THR A 9 -5.43 3.03 -12.79
C THR A 9 -6.22 2.61 -14.02
N LEU A 10 -7.53 2.65 -13.87
CA LEU A 10 -8.48 2.35 -14.93
C LEU A 10 -9.06 3.65 -15.45
N ILE A 11 -9.06 3.81 -16.76
CA ILE A 11 -9.82 4.89 -17.41
C ILE A 11 -11.17 4.30 -17.83
N GLN A 12 -12.22 4.77 -17.17
CA GLN A 12 -13.59 4.54 -17.58
C GLN A 12 -14.14 5.89 -18.02
N ASN A 13 -14.59 6.04 -19.25
CA ASN A 13 -15.56 7.05 -19.69
C ASN A 13 -15.47 7.30 -21.22
N LEU A 14 -16.46 7.94 -21.78
CA LEU A 14 -16.59 8.50 -23.14
C LEU A 14 -15.58 9.62 -23.46
N MET A 15 -14.39 9.61 -22.85
CA MET A 15 -13.40 10.66 -23.06
C MET A 15 -12.13 10.08 -23.69
N PRO A 16 -11.45 10.84 -24.57
CA PRO A 16 -10.15 10.44 -25.09
C PRO A 16 -9.16 10.17 -23.97
N ILE A 17 -8.24 9.24 -24.17
CA ILE A 17 -7.17 8.91 -23.20
C ILE A 17 -6.40 10.16 -22.77
N LYS A 18 -6.26 11.16 -23.65
CA LYS A 18 -5.65 12.46 -23.34
C LYS A 18 -6.33 13.27 -22.23
N THR A 19 -7.58 12.93 -21.88
CA THR A 19 -8.31 13.57 -20.79
C THR A 19 -8.04 12.86 -19.45
N ILE A 20 -6.78 12.55 -19.20
CA ILE A 20 -6.32 11.82 -18.04
C ILE A 20 -6.61 12.58 -16.75
N LYS A 21 -7.07 11.85 -15.72
CA LYS A 21 -7.36 12.42 -14.40
C LYS A 21 -6.14 13.13 -13.81
N HIS A 22 -6.38 14.19 -13.06
CA HIS A 22 -5.36 15.11 -12.52
C HIS A 22 -4.17 14.42 -11.82
N HIS A 23 -4.38 13.29 -11.16
CA HIS A 23 -3.30 12.54 -10.48
C HIS A 23 -2.29 11.87 -11.44
N LEU A 24 -2.64 11.73 -12.73
CA LEU A 24 -1.77 11.17 -13.77
C LEU A 24 -0.96 12.24 -14.49
N LEU A 25 -1.21 13.53 -14.25
CA LEU A 25 -0.56 14.64 -14.97
C LEU A 25 0.96 14.63 -14.79
N LYS A 26 1.47 14.18 -13.65
CA LYS A 26 2.92 14.06 -13.41
C LYS A 26 3.60 13.03 -14.32
N GLN A 27 2.82 12.10 -14.87
CA GLN A 27 3.29 11.02 -15.76
C GLN A 27 2.77 11.20 -17.19
N PHE A 28 2.29 12.41 -17.52
CA PHE A 28 1.64 12.69 -18.80
C PHE A 28 2.49 12.30 -20.00
N ASP A 29 3.74 12.73 -20.05
CA ASP A 29 4.64 12.44 -21.16
C ASP A 29 4.94 10.94 -21.27
N PHE A 30 5.10 10.25 -20.15
CA PHE A 30 5.27 8.80 -20.14
C PHE A 30 4.04 8.09 -20.73
N PHE A 31 2.82 8.45 -20.34
CA PHE A 31 1.61 7.85 -20.86
C PHE A 31 1.36 8.23 -22.33
N LYS A 32 1.70 9.45 -22.74
CA LYS A 32 1.60 9.89 -24.13
C LYS A 32 2.48 9.03 -25.05
N ILE A 33 3.70 8.75 -24.64
CA ILE A 33 4.61 7.87 -25.38
C ILE A 33 4.10 6.43 -25.37
N LYS A 34 3.76 5.91 -24.18
CA LYS A 34 3.32 4.52 -23.99
C LYS A 34 2.05 4.18 -24.78
N TYR A 35 1.14 5.12 -24.91
CA TYR A 35 -0.17 4.94 -25.56
C TYR A 35 -0.33 5.79 -26.82
N GLN A 36 0.75 6.11 -27.52
CA GLN A 36 0.74 6.98 -28.69
C GLN A 36 -0.31 6.57 -29.73
N SER A 37 -0.41 5.27 -30.02
CA SER A 37 -1.37 4.74 -31.00
C SER A 37 -2.85 4.81 -30.55
N LEU A 38 -3.09 4.93 -29.25
CA LEU A 38 -4.44 4.98 -28.66
C LEU A 38 -4.78 6.37 -28.09
N TRP A 39 -3.86 7.34 -28.24
CA TRP A 39 -3.94 8.61 -27.53
C TRP A 39 -5.22 9.42 -27.80
N ASP A 40 -5.67 9.40 -29.04
CA ASP A 40 -6.87 10.08 -29.49
C ASP A 40 -8.11 9.17 -29.57
N THR A 41 -7.95 7.91 -29.14
CA THR A 41 -9.07 6.95 -29.15
C THR A 41 -10.06 7.29 -28.06
N VAL A 42 -11.35 7.34 -28.41
CA VAL A 42 -12.45 7.43 -27.47
C VAL A 42 -12.82 6.01 -27.06
N ILE A 43 -12.88 5.78 -25.74
CA ILE A 43 -13.25 4.48 -25.19
C ILE A 43 -14.76 4.37 -25.18
N ASP A 44 -15.29 3.26 -25.74
CA ASP A 44 -16.72 2.97 -25.73
C ASP A 44 -17.28 2.96 -24.31
N GLU A 45 -18.57 3.30 -24.21
CA GLU A 45 -19.27 3.26 -22.93
C GLU A 45 -19.22 1.87 -22.30
N GLY A 46 -18.92 1.82 -21.00
CA GLY A 46 -18.79 0.58 -20.24
C GLY A 46 -17.47 -0.18 -20.41
N LYS A 47 -16.63 0.20 -21.39
CA LYS A 47 -15.28 -0.38 -21.52
C LYS A 47 -14.28 0.29 -20.60
N THR A 48 -13.27 -0.47 -20.20
CA THR A 48 -12.20 -0.03 -19.31
C THR A 48 -10.86 -0.36 -19.90
N ILE A 49 -9.95 0.61 -19.93
CA ILE A 49 -8.55 0.40 -20.31
C ILE A 49 -7.67 0.47 -19.07
N ARG A 50 -6.85 -0.56 -18.88
CA ARG A 50 -5.83 -0.60 -17.84
C ARG A 50 -4.63 0.25 -18.28
N VAL A 51 -4.42 1.39 -17.66
CA VAL A 51 -3.33 2.33 -18.00
C VAL A 51 -2.03 1.98 -17.28
N GLU A 52 -2.11 1.63 -16.00
CA GLU A 52 -0.94 1.23 -15.22
C GLU A 52 -1.26 0.00 -14.36
N PRO A 53 -0.61 -1.15 -14.66
CA PRO A 53 -0.83 -2.39 -13.91
C PRO A 53 -0.02 -2.48 -12.63
N ILE A 54 0.97 -1.58 -12.44
CA ILE A 54 1.85 -1.60 -11.28
C ILE A 54 1.29 -0.66 -10.22
N GLY A 55 0.99 -1.20 -9.05
CA GLY A 55 0.52 -0.46 -7.89
C GLY A 55 1.61 0.42 -7.27
N ASN A 56 2.01 1.49 -7.96
CA ASN A 56 3.02 2.42 -7.49
C ASN A 56 2.50 3.86 -7.62
N HIS A 57 2.49 4.60 -6.52
CA HIS A 57 2.01 5.98 -6.49
C HIS A 57 2.77 6.89 -7.47
N ASN A 58 4.09 6.71 -7.59
CA ASN A 58 4.92 7.47 -8.54
C ASN A 58 4.57 7.17 -10.01
N ARG A 59 3.84 6.08 -10.27
CA ARG A 59 3.36 5.69 -11.60
C ARG A 59 1.90 6.10 -11.85
N GLY A 60 1.32 6.89 -10.95
CA GLY A 60 -0.03 7.40 -11.09
C GLY A 60 -1.13 6.47 -10.54
N THR A 61 -0.77 5.42 -9.80
CA THR A 61 -1.75 4.57 -9.12
C THR A 61 -2.32 5.29 -7.91
N LYS A 62 -3.64 5.22 -7.75
CA LYS A 62 -4.34 5.81 -6.62
C LYS A 62 -4.42 4.81 -5.45
N PHE A 63 -4.02 5.25 -4.26
CA PHE A 63 -4.32 4.54 -3.02
C PHE A 63 -5.74 4.87 -2.57
N VAL A 64 -6.46 3.88 -2.09
CA VAL A 64 -7.81 4.04 -1.56
C VAL A 64 -7.88 3.40 -0.18
N ASN A 65 -8.42 4.14 0.77
CA ASN A 65 -8.68 3.63 2.09
C ASN A 65 -9.74 2.52 2.03
N ALA A 66 -9.34 1.30 2.40
CA ALA A 66 -10.18 0.11 2.37
C ALA A 66 -10.47 -0.44 3.80
N ASN A 67 -10.33 0.39 4.83
CA ASN A 67 -10.55 -0.04 6.20
C ASN A 67 -11.95 -0.61 6.44
N LEU A 68 -12.95 -0.18 5.66
CA LEU A 68 -14.30 -0.74 5.69
C LEU A 68 -14.38 -2.22 5.30
N LEU A 69 -13.36 -2.75 4.62
CA LEU A 69 -13.29 -4.16 4.25
C LEU A 69 -12.69 -5.04 5.37
N ILE A 70 -12.21 -4.45 6.46
CA ILE A 70 -11.66 -5.20 7.58
C ILE A 70 -12.79 -5.91 8.30
N THR A 71 -12.81 -7.22 8.16
CA THR A 71 -13.74 -8.13 8.84
C THR A 71 -12.94 -9.12 9.68
N PRO A 72 -13.54 -9.76 10.70
CA PRO A 72 -12.86 -10.82 11.43
C PRO A 72 -12.31 -11.93 10.53
N LYS A 73 -13.01 -12.22 9.43
CA LYS A 73 -12.57 -13.20 8.45
C LYS A 73 -11.28 -12.75 7.74
N LEU A 74 -11.20 -11.49 7.29
CA LEU A 74 -10.00 -10.95 6.66
C LEU A 74 -8.84 -10.86 7.65
N VAL A 75 -9.11 -10.52 8.90
CA VAL A 75 -8.09 -10.56 9.98
C VAL A 75 -7.50 -11.95 10.10
N ALA A 76 -8.33 -13.00 10.18
CA ALA A 76 -7.88 -14.37 10.27
C ALA A 76 -7.04 -14.80 9.04
N VAL A 77 -7.40 -14.36 7.83
CA VAL A 77 -6.61 -14.62 6.62
C VAL A 77 -5.22 -14.00 6.70
N VAL A 78 -5.13 -12.75 7.17
CA VAL A 78 -3.82 -12.07 7.30
C VAL A 78 -3.00 -12.67 8.42
N ASP A 79 -3.62 -13.02 9.55
CA ASP A 79 -2.94 -13.68 10.67
C ASP A 79 -2.36 -15.04 10.22
N GLU A 80 -3.09 -15.78 9.38
CA GLU A 80 -2.59 -17.02 8.80
C GLU A 80 -1.34 -16.81 7.93
N ILE A 81 -1.30 -15.72 7.15
CA ILE A 81 -0.12 -15.40 6.33
C ILE A 81 1.10 -15.09 7.20
N VAL A 82 0.93 -14.33 8.29
CA VAL A 82 2.05 -13.82 9.10
C VAL A 82 2.48 -14.72 10.24
N LYS A 83 1.65 -15.67 10.68
CA LYS A 83 1.95 -16.55 11.82
C LYS A 83 3.22 -17.38 11.63
N HIS A 84 3.62 -17.61 10.39
CA HIS A 84 4.82 -18.37 10.04
C HIS A 84 6.09 -17.50 10.01
N ILE A 85 5.98 -16.20 10.31
CA ILE A 85 7.11 -15.27 10.33
C ILE A 85 7.43 -14.95 11.80
N PRO A 86 8.42 -15.63 12.41
CA PRO A 86 8.77 -15.39 13.81
C PRO A 86 9.14 -13.93 14.05
N GLY A 87 8.61 -13.33 15.11
CA GLY A 87 8.92 -11.95 15.50
C GLY A 87 8.26 -10.86 14.65
N PHE A 88 7.41 -11.21 13.70
CA PHE A 88 6.69 -10.24 12.88
C PHE A 88 5.40 -9.79 13.60
N TYR A 89 5.52 -8.80 14.45
CA TYR A 89 4.39 -8.26 15.22
C TYR A 89 3.78 -7.00 14.61
N TYR A 90 4.49 -6.35 13.69
CA TYR A 90 4.05 -5.13 13.04
C TYR A 90 4.75 -4.96 11.69
N GLY A 91 3.98 -4.49 10.70
CA GLY A 91 4.52 -4.20 9.37
C GLY A 91 3.42 -4.01 8.34
N ARG A 92 3.82 -3.86 7.08
CA ARG A 92 2.95 -3.78 5.91
C ARG A 92 3.19 -4.95 4.99
N ILE A 93 2.10 -5.54 4.52
CA ILE A 93 2.15 -6.62 3.54
C ILE A 93 1.54 -6.09 2.24
N ASP A 94 2.34 -6.08 1.19
CA ASP A 94 1.88 -5.76 -0.14
C ASP A 94 1.49 -7.07 -0.85
N LEU A 95 0.22 -7.21 -1.20
CA LEU A 95 -0.31 -8.43 -1.78
C LEU A 95 -1.23 -8.14 -2.98
N LYS A 96 -1.42 -9.14 -3.81
CA LYS A 96 -2.43 -9.16 -4.88
C LYS A 96 -3.43 -10.27 -4.62
N ALA A 97 -4.70 -10.00 -4.90
CA ALA A 97 -5.76 -10.99 -4.96
C ALA A 97 -6.58 -10.77 -6.24
N GLN A 98 -7.17 -11.82 -6.77
CA GLN A 98 -7.96 -11.74 -8.00
C GLN A 98 -9.23 -10.91 -7.81
N SER A 99 -9.82 -10.93 -6.61
CA SER A 99 -10.98 -10.13 -6.24
C SER A 99 -11.04 -9.94 -4.72
N ILE A 100 -11.83 -8.94 -4.28
CA ILE A 100 -12.10 -8.72 -2.84
C ILE A 100 -12.70 -9.97 -2.21
N ARG A 101 -13.64 -10.66 -2.89
CA ARG A 101 -14.24 -11.90 -2.39
C ARG A 101 -13.20 -12.98 -2.14
N LYS A 102 -12.28 -13.18 -3.08
CA LYS A 102 -11.20 -14.17 -2.94
C LYS A 102 -10.22 -13.79 -1.83
N LEU A 103 -9.87 -12.50 -1.72
CA LEU A 103 -9.08 -11.97 -0.61
C LEU A 103 -9.74 -12.31 0.74
N MET A 104 -11.04 -12.04 0.88
CA MET A 104 -11.82 -12.33 2.09
C MET A 104 -11.88 -13.82 2.43
N ASN A 105 -11.75 -14.68 1.42
CA ASN A 105 -11.74 -16.14 1.61
C ASN A 105 -10.34 -16.74 1.81
N GLY A 106 -9.28 -15.94 1.70
CA GLY A 106 -7.91 -16.46 1.71
C GLY A 106 -7.50 -17.19 0.43
N GLU A 107 -8.24 -16.94 -0.67
CA GLU A 107 -8.06 -17.64 -1.94
C GLU A 107 -7.25 -16.80 -2.93
N GLU A 108 -6.37 -17.42 -3.70
CA GLU A 108 -5.60 -16.80 -4.78
C GLU A 108 -4.88 -15.49 -4.36
N ILE A 109 -4.33 -15.49 -3.16
CA ILE A 109 -3.52 -14.41 -2.62
C ILE A 109 -2.07 -14.62 -3.05
N ARG A 110 -1.45 -13.58 -3.55
CA ARG A 110 -0.01 -13.54 -3.81
C ARG A 110 0.61 -12.41 -3.00
N VAL A 111 1.42 -12.75 -2.01
CA VAL A 111 2.24 -11.80 -1.28
C VAL A 111 3.37 -11.35 -2.21
N LEU A 112 3.56 -10.06 -2.35
CA LEU A 112 4.57 -9.43 -3.18
C LEU A 112 5.76 -8.96 -2.34
N GLU A 113 5.45 -8.32 -1.19
CA GLU A 113 6.46 -7.71 -0.34
C GLU A 113 5.96 -7.70 1.11
N ILE A 114 6.90 -7.84 2.05
CA ILE A 114 6.65 -7.68 3.48
C ILE A 114 7.61 -6.62 3.99
N ASN A 115 7.05 -5.54 4.51
CA ASN A 115 7.76 -4.39 5.02
C ASN A 115 7.69 -4.38 6.56
N GLY A 116 8.79 -4.14 7.21
CA GLY A 116 8.89 -4.09 8.68
C GLY A 116 8.36 -2.80 9.29
N VAL A 117 8.85 -2.52 10.50
CA VAL A 117 8.39 -1.43 11.38
C VAL A 117 8.49 -0.02 10.79
N ASN A 118 9.37 0.21 9.83
CA ASN A 118 9.52 1.51 9.15
C ASN A 118 8.48 1.76 8.05
N SER A 119 7.58 0.81 7.82
CA SER A 119 6.54 0.97 6.81
C SER A 119 5.41 1.85 7.33
N GLU A 120 4.97 2.78 6.50
CA GLU A 120 3.86 3.66 6.79
C GLU A 120 2.52 3.05 6.33
N PRO A 121 1.39 3.43 6.96
CA PRO A 121 0.07 3.00 6.54
C PRO A 121 -0.37 3.77 5.29
N THR A 122 -0.34 3.12 4.13
CA THR A 122 -0.52 3.79 2.82
C THR A 122 -1.93 4.34 2.56
N HIS A 123 -2.94 3.99 3.36
CA HIS A 123 -4.28 4.58 3.28
C HIS A 123 -4.32 6.08 3.58
N ILE A 124 -3.30 6.62 4.26
CA ILE A 124 -3.17 8.08 4.50
C ILE A 124 -3.02 8.89 3.21
N TYR A 125 -2.63 8.24 2.12
CA TYR A 125 -2.51 8.84 0.78
C TYR A 125 -3.79 8.79 -0.05
N ASP A 126 -4.90 8.28 0.49
CA ASP A 126 -6.21 8.42 -0.14
C ASP A 126 -6.57 9.90 -0.23
N SER A 127 -7.00 10.33 -1.41
CA SER A 127 -7.39 11.73 -1.67
C SER A 127 -8.55 12.24 -0.80
N ASN A 128 -9.29 11.33 -0.17
CA ASN A 128 -10.38 11.65 0.75
C ASN A 128 -9.90 11.70 2.22
N THR A 129 -8.67 11.32 2.50
CA THR A 129 -8.09 11.40 3.85
C THR A 129 -7.66 12.83 4.12
N THR A 130 -8.14 13.41 5.22
CA THR A 130 -7.70 14.73 5.66
C THR A 130 -6.32 14.66 6.29
N LEU A 131 -5.58 15.77 6.26
CA LEU A 131 -4.25 15.85 6.89
C LEU A 131 -4.31 15.50 8.39
N VAL A 132 -5.33 15.98 9.09
CA VAL A 132 -5.52 15.69 10.52
C VAL A 132 -5.76 14.19 10.74
N SER A 133 -6.61 13.56 9.93
CA SER A 133 -6.84 12.12 10.01
C SER A 133 -5.55 11.33 9.74
N ALA A 134 -4.79 11.70 8.70
CA ALA A 134 -3.53 11.05 8.38
C ALA A 134 -2.53 11.09 9.55
N TYR A 135 -2.36 12.25 10.19
CA TYR A 135 -1.48 12.37 11.36
C TYR A 135 -1.99 11.56 12.56
N ASN A 136 -3.30 11.57 12.83
CA ASN A 136 -3.88 10.75 13.91
C ASN A 136 -3.60 9.25 13.67
N ASP A 137 -3.72 8.79 12.44
CA ASP A 137 -3.41 7.40 12.08
C ASP A 137 -1.92 7.09 12.29
N ILE A 138 -1.02 7.97 11.85
CA ILE A 138 0.42 7.82 12.07
C ILE A 138 0.74 7.74 13.58
N PHE A 139 0.18 8.63 14.41
CA PHE A 139 0.38 8.59 15.85
C PHE A 139 -0.18 7.31 16.49
N SER A 140 -1.33 6.84 16.05
CA SER A 140 -1.90 5.57 16.50
C SER A 140 -0.97 4.39 16.19
N HIS A 141 -0.42 4.36 14.98
CA HIS A 141 0.57 3.35 14.57
C HIS A 141 1.84 3.42 15.40
N MET A 142 2.40 4.61 15.60
CA MET A 142 3.59 4.81 16.46
C MET A 142 3.34 4.35 17.89
N ASN A 143 2.16 4.63 18.45
CA ASN A 143 1.80 4.15 19.78
C ASN A 143 1.72 2.61 19.82
N THR A 144 1.14 1.99 18.82
CA THR A 144 1.10 0.53 18.69
C THR A 144 2.51 -0.08 18.66
N ILE A 145 3.41 0.48 17.85
CA ILE A 145 4.81 0.05 17.78
C ILE A 145 5.49 0.19 19.15
N TYR A 146 5.25 1.28 19.85
CA TYR A 146 5.80 1.52 21.18
C TYR A 146 5.32 0.46 22.19
N GLU A 147 4.01 0.15 22.21
CA GLU A 147 3.45 -0.87 23.11
C GLU A 147 4.00 -2.27 22.79
N ILE A 148 4.13 -2.65 21.50
CA ILE A 148 4.79 -3.89 21.09
C ILE A 148 6.23 -3.93 21.60
N SER A 149 6.98 -2.84 21.43
CA SER A 149 8.37 -2.73 21.93
C SER A 149 8.48 -2.92 23.45
N LYS A 150 7.50 -2.42 24.21
CA LYS A 150 7.44 -2.64 25.68
C LYS A 150 7.21 -4.12 26.00
N GLN A 151 6.26 -4.76 25.32
CA GLN A 151 5.97 -6.19 25.53
C GLN A 151 7.18 -7.05 25.18
N ASN A 152 7.84 -6.83 24.05
CA ASN A 152 9.06 -7.54 23.67
C ASN A 152 10.15 -7.41 24.73
N LYS A 153 10.32 -6.21 25.28
CA LYS A 153 11.28 -5.98 26.39
C LYS A 153 10.94 -6.82 27.63
N THR A 154 9.65 -6.95 27.99
CA THR A 154 9.25 -7.79 29.14
C THR A 154 9.45 -9.28 28.89
N GLN A 155 9.49 -9.69 27.62
CA GLN A 155 9.81 -11.06 27.21
C GLN A 155 11.33 -11.34 27.09
N GLY A 156 12.16 -10.36 27.46
CA GLY A 156 13.62 -10.50 27.47
C GLY A 156 14.35 -10.06 26.22
N GLU A 157 13.63 -9.53 25.21
CA GLU A 157 14.27 -9.00 24.02
C GLU A 157 15.13 -7.77 24.34
N LYS A 158 16.34 -7.78 23.82
CA LYS A 158 17.29 -6.68 24.02
C LYS A 158 17.07 -5.59 22.98
N ARG A 159 17.07 -4.36 23.44
CA ARG A 159 17.07 -3.20 22.53
C ARG A 159 18.47 -2.94 22.02
N ASP A 160 18.58 -2.60 20.75
CA ASP A 160 19.79 -2.06 20.21
C ASP A 160 20.13 -0.72 20.87
N SER A 161 21.43 -0.49 21.10
CA SER A 161 21.88 0.80 21.57
C SER A 161 21.77 1.85 20.46
N LEU A 162 21.59 3.12 20.83
CA LEU A 162 21.60 4.22 19.86
C LEU A 162 22.89 4.21 19.03
N LYS A 163 24.03 3.85 19.65
CA LYS A 163 25.31 3.72 18.96
C LYS A 163 25.31 2.62 17.89
N THR A 164 24.69 1.48 18.19
CA THR A 164 24.51 0.38 17.22
C THR A 164 23.64 0.83 16.05
N LEU A 165 22.49 1.44 16.36
CA LEU A 165 21.58 1.96 15.34
C LEU A 165 22.26 2.97 14.40
N LEU A 166 22.96 3.95 14.94
CA LEU A 166 23.69 4.96 14.15
C LEU A 166 24.77 4.33 13.27
N LYS A 167 25.49 3.34 13.81
CA LYS A 167 26.52 2.62 13.06
C LYS A 167 25.93 1.86 11.87
N GLU A 168 24.85 1.11 12.09
CA GLU A 168 24.20 0.35 11.02
C GLU A 168 23.54 1.27 9.98
N THR A 169 22.90 2.36 10.41
CA THR A 169 22.36 3.39 9.52
C THR A 169 23.46 4.00 8.65
N HIS A 170 24.57 4.40 9.25
CA HIS A 170 25.70 4.96 8.49
C HIS A 170 26.24 3.95 7.47
N LYS A 171 26.42 2.68 7.88
CA LYS A 171 26.85 1.61 6.98
C LYS A 171 25.89 1.42 5.79
N HIS A 172 24.58 1.51 6.04
CA HIS A 172 23.56 1.35 5.00
C HIS A 172 23.61 2.45 3.93
N PHE A 173 23.87 3.69 4.33
CA PHE A 173 23.94 4.84 3.41
C PHE A 173 25.34 5.16 2.88
N SER A 174 26.36 4.35 3.19
CA SER A 174 27.74 4.55 2.74
C SER A 174 28.12 3.69 1.52
N TYR A 175 27.10 3.17 0.80
CA TYR A 175 27.25 2.42 -0.45
C TYR A 175 26.87 3.29 -1.63
#